data_1d521f72cdb8c1bb08b6c5f40f6b6eda
#
_entry.id   1d521f72cdb8c1bb08b6c5f40f6b6eda
#
_cell.length_a   1.000
_cell.length_b   1.000
_cell.length_c   1.000
_cell.angle_alpha   90.00
_cell.angle_beta   90.00
_cell.angle_gamma   90.00
#
_symmetry.space_group_name_H-M   'P 1'
#
loop_
_entity.id
_entity.type
_entity.pdbx_description
1 polymer ?
#
loop_
_entity_poly.entity_id
_entity_poly.type
_entity_poly.pdbx_seq_one_letter_code
_entity_poly.pdbx_strand_id
1 'polypeptide(L)'
;MILTIIGAIIIFSILIFVHELGHFIAAKAFGVNVLEFAIGMGPAIWKKKSKETLYSIRAVPMGGFCKMEGEDEDTGTERAFSRKKPLPKIIILCAGAAMNILLGFLMVTVIVSTSAVKNGGVASTVVETVNPEAQAAQFLQPGDKIVKVNDTTVHIKRDIKIGRAHV
;
A
#
# COMPACT_ATOMS: atom_id res chain seq x y z
N MET A 1 13.27 -17.65 -10.27
CA MET A 1 12.64 -16.92 -11.38
C MET A 1 11.12 -17.10 -11.43
N ILE A 2 10.58 -18.32 -11.56
CA ILE A 2 9.11 -18.55 -11.63
C ILE A 2 8.38 -18.05 -10.37
N LEU A 3 8.87 -18.33 -9.18
CA LEU A 3 8.27 -17.87 -7.92
C LEU A 3 8.23 -16.34 -7.80
N THR A 4 9.25 -15.66 -8.30
CA THR A 4 9.29 -14.18 -8.32
C THR A 4 8.22 -13.62 -9.25
N ILE A 5 8.01 -14.22 -10.42
CA ILE A 5 6.98 -13.82 -11.38
C ILE A 5 5.59 -14.03 -10.77
N ILE A 6 5.34 -15.20 -10.17
CA ILE A 6 4.06 -15.49 -9.51
C ILE A 6 3.81 -14.47 -8.39
N GLY A 7 4.82 -14.21 -7.55
CA GLY A 7 4.72 -13.21 -6.48
C GLY A 7 4.39 -11.81 -7.01
N ALA A 8 5.04 -11.39 -8.09
CA ALA A 8 4.77 -10.11 -8.73
C ALA A 8 3.32 -10.01 -9.26
N ILE A 9 2.81 -11.06 -9.90
CA ILE A 9 1.43 -11.12 -10.40
C ILE A 9 0.44 -11.01 -9.22
N ILE A 10 0.68 -11.72 -8.13
CA ILE A 10 -0.20 -11.67 -6.95
C ILE A 10 -0.22 -10.25 -6.35
N ILE A 11 0.96 -9.65 -6.14
CA ILE A 11 1.04 -8.29 -5.58
C ILE A 11 0.33 -7.29 -6.49
N PHE A 12 0.56 -7.37 -7.79
CA PHE A 12 -0.07 -6.48 -8.76
C PHE A 12 -1.60 -6.65 -8.77
N SER A 13 -2.08 -7.89 -8.70
CA SER A 13 -3.51 -8.19 -8.61
C SER A 13 -4.16 -7.61 -7.35
N ILE A 14 -3.46 -7.69 -6.20
CA ILE A 14 -3.93 -7.09 -4.94
C ILE A 14 -3.99 -5.56 -5.06
N LEU A 15 -2.97 -4.92 -5.64
CA LEU A 15 -2.95 -3.47 -5.83
C LEU A 15 -4.11 -3.00 -6.70
N ILE A 16 -4.39 -3.70 -7.80
CA ILE A 16 -5.52 -3.35 -8.67
C ILE A 16 -6.85 -3.60 -7.95
N PHE A 17 -7.00 -4.73 -7.28
CA PHE A 17 -8.22 -5.02 -6.51
C PHE A 17 -8.52 -3.93 -5.48
N VAL A 18 -7.52 -3.50 -4.71
CA VAL A 18 -7.68 -2.45 -3.69
C VAL A 18 -8.00 -1.10 -4.34
N HIS A 19 -7.40 -0.81 -5.49
CA HIS A 19 -7.70 0.37 -6.29
C HIS A 19 -9.17 0.41 -6.73
N GLU A 20 -9.64 -0.67 -7.38
CA GLU A 20 -11.04 -0.78 -7.84
C GLU A 20 -12.03 -0.78 -6.66
N LEU A 21 -11.63 -1.38 -5.52
CA LEU A 21 -12.43 -1.34 -4.29
C LEU A 21 -12.61 0.09 -3.79
N GLY A 22 -11.60 0.96 -3.94
CA GLY A 22 -11.70 2.38 -3.63
C GLY A 22 -12.80 3.08 -4.44
N HIS A 23 -12.79 2.89 -5.75
CA HIS A 23 -13.84 3.41 -6.64
C HIS A 23 -15.22 2.87 -6.27
N PHE A 24 -15.31 1.56 -6.01
CA PHE A 24 -16.55 0.91 -5.61
C PHE A 24 -17.15 1.50 -4.33
N ILE A 25 -16.34 1.61 -3.27
CA ILE A 25 -16.78 2.15 -1.97
C ILE A 25 -17.25 3.60 -2.13
N ALA A 26 -16.45 4.43 -2.80
CA ALA A 26 -16.79 5.83 -3.02
C ALA A 26 -18.04 6.00 -3.88
N ALA A 27 -18.17 5.25 -4.99
CA ALA A 27 -19.35 5.26 -5.84
C ALA A 27 -20.61 4.93 -5.05
N LYS A 28 -20.59 3.86 -4.25
CA LYS A 28 -21.72 3.48 -3.39
C LYS A 28 -22.04 4.53 -2.33
N ALA A 29 -21.02 5.14 -1.70
CA ALA A 29 -21.19 6.19 -0.70
C ALA A 29 -21.88 7.44 -1.27
N PHE A 30 -21.59 7.79 -2.53
CA PHE A 30 -22.24 8.91 -3.22
C PHE A 30 -23.52 8.51 -3.98
N GLY A 31 -24.02 7.29 -3.79
CA GLY A 31 -25.25 6.82 -4.40
C GLY A 31 -25.17 6.63 -5.92
N VAL A 32 -23.97 6.39 -6.46
CA VAL A 32 -23.77 5.99 -7.85
C VAL A 32 -24.12 4.50 -7.97
N ASN A 33 -24.85 4.15 -9.01
CA ASN A 33 -25.15 2.75 -9.29
C ASN A 33 -23.92 2.05 -9.91
N VAL A 34 -23.40 1.03 -9.23
CA VAL A 34 -22.32 0.19 -9.74
C VAL A 34 -22.90 -1.03 -10.42
N LEU A 35 -22.74 -1.10 -11.73
CA LEU A 35 -23.30 -2.16 -12.57
C LEU A 35 -22.52 -3.47 -12.42
N GLU A 36 -21.19 -3.39 -12.46
CA GLU A 36 -20.33 -4.57 -12.30
C GLU A 36 -19.05 -4.19 -11.51
N PHE A 37 -18.68 -5.09 -10.61
CA PHE A 37 -17.38 -5.09 -9.92
C PHE A 37 -16.67 -6.39 -10.27
N ALA A 38 -15.57 -6.29 -11.02
CA ALA A 38 -14.87 -7.43 -11.57
C ALA A 38 -13.43 -7.53 -11.05
N ILE A 39 -13.02 -8.75 -10.71
CA ILE A 39 -11.63 -9.09 -10.41
C ILE A 39 -11.07 -9.86 -11.60
N GLY A 40 -9.97 -9.38 -12.18
CA GLY A 40 -9.37 -9.94 -13.38
C GLY A 40 -9.96 -9.39 -14.68
N MET A 41 -9.47 -9.90 -15.77
CA MET A 41 -9.85 -9.54 -17.14
C MET A 41 -10.27 -10.77 -17.97
N GLY A 42 -10.86 -10.54 -19.14
CA GLY A 42 -11.30 -11.60 -20.06
C GLY A 42 -12.67 -12.19 -19.69
N PRO A 43 -12.98 -13.43 -20.12
CA PRO A 43 -14.27 -14.05 -19.87
C PRO A 43 -14.48 -14.33 -18.39
N ALA A 44 -15.71 -14.11 -17.90
CA ALA A 44 -16.03 -14.37 -16.50
C ALA A 44 -16.19 -15.87 -16.24
N ILE A 45 -15.42 -16.39 -15.29
CA ILE A 45 -15.48 -17.78 -14.80
C ILE A 45 -16.47 -17.94 -13.66
N TRP A 46 -16.76 -16.86 -12.94
CA TRP A 46 -17.76 -16.85 -11.88
C TRP A 46 -18.51 -15.51 -11.87
N LYS A 47 -19.80 -15.54 -11.64
CA LYS A 47 -20.68 -14.37 -11.55
C LYS A 47 -21.69 -14.55 -10.44
N LYS A 48 -21.91 -13.47 -9.67
CA LYS A 48 -22.98 -13.41 -8.66
C LYS A 48 -23.62 -12.04 -8.70
N LYS A 49 -24.91 -11.99 -9.02
CA LYS A 49 -25.68 -10.75 -8.94
C LYS A 49 -26.20 -10.57 -7.51
N SER A 50 -25.93 -9.42 -6.92
CA SER A 50 -26.45 -9.04 -5.62
C SER A 50 -27.14 -7.68 -5.73
N LYS A 51 -28.45 -7.64 -5.52
CA LYS A 51 -29.28 -6.46 -5.70
C LYS A 51 -29.04 -5.82 -7.09
N GLU A 52 -28.26 -4.77 -7.15
CA GLU A 52 -28.01 -3.98 -8.35
C GLU A 52 -26.62 -4.20 -8.97
N THR A 53 -25.67 -4.77 -8.21
CA THR A 53 -24.29 -4.96 -8.67
C THR A 53 -24.03 -6.42 -9.05
N LEU A 54 -23.43 -6.63 -10.22
CA LEU A 54 -22.88 -7.91 -10.65
C LEU A 54 -21.43 -8.03 -10.15
N TYR A 55 -21.15 -9.03 -9.32
CA TYR A 55 -19.78 -9.37 -8.93
C TYR A 55 -19.27 -10.47 -9.85
N SER A 56 -18.07 -10.33 -10.38
CA SER A 56 -17.49 -11.33 -11.28
C SER A 56 -15.99 -11.58 -10.99
N ILE A 57 -15.58 -12.83 -11.20
CA ILE A 57 -14.19 -13.24 -11.24
C ILE A 57 -13.92 -13.67 -12.69
N ARG A 58 -12.83 -13.17 -13.28
CA ARG A 58 -12.49 -13.37 -14.68
C ARG A 58 -11.27 -14.24 -14.85
N ALA A 59 -11.10 -14.82 -16.03
CA ALA A 59 -10.12 -15.88 -16.29
C ALA A 59 -8.66 -15.41 -16.18
N VAL A 60 -8.35 -14.18 -16.52
CA VAL A 60 -6.99 -13.62 -16.41
C VAL A 60 -6.86 -12.93 -15.06
N PRO A 61 -6.01 -13.42 -14.15
CA PRO A 61 -5.88 -12.87 -12.79
C PRO A 61 -5.06 -11.57 -12.76
N MET A 62 -5.22 -10.74 -13.75
CA MET A 62 -4.59 -9.43 -13.87
C MET A 62 -5.65 -8.40 -14.21
N GLY A 63 -5.60 -7.25 -13.51
CA GLY A 63 -6.59 -6.21 -13.72
C GLY A 63 -7.86 -6.39 -12.89
N GLY A 64 -8.82 -5.56 -13.17
CA GLY A 64 -10.15 -5.49 -12.59
C GLY A 64 -10.84 -4.26 -13.13
N PHE A 65 -12.10 -4.08 -12.78
CA PHE A 65 -12.82 -2.85 -13.07
C PHE A 65 -14.05 -2.67 -12.18
N CYS A 66 -14.40 -1.43 -11.96
CA CYS A 66 -15.62 -1.01 -11.28
C CYS A 66 -16.47 -0.24 -12.30
N LYS A 67 -17.40 -0.91 -13.00
CA LYS A 67 -18.25 -0.28 -14.00
C LYS A 67 -19.40 0.48 -13.33
N MET A 68 -19.39 1.80 -13.47
CA MET A 68 -20.43 2.68 -12.96
C MET A 68 -21.45 3.04 -14.05
N GLU A 69 -22.69 3.19 -13.64
CA GLU A 69 -23.76 3.67 -14.52
C GLU A 69 -23.45 5.14 -14.92
N GLY A 70 -23.55 5.45 -16.21
CA GLY A 70 -23.33 6.79 -16.72
C GLY A 70 -21.86 7.22 -16.76
N GLU A 71 -20.91 6.27 -16.77
CA GLU A 71 -19.49 6.54 -16.90
C GLU A 71 -19.11 6.81 -18.37
N ASP A 72 -19.56 5.94 -19.27
CA ASP A 72 -19.31 6.03 -20.71
C ASP A 72 -20.36 6.88 -21.43
N GLU A 73 -21.63 6.71 -21.09
CA GLU A 73 -22.79 7.37 -21.70
C GLU A 73 -23.78 7.85 -20.66
N ASP A 74 -24.42 9.02 -20.88
CA ASP A 74 -25.44 9.52 -19.96
C ASP A 74 -26.71 8.67 -20.06
N THR A 75 -26.98 7.86 -19.04
CA THR A 75 -28.19 7.03 -18.94
C THR A 75 -29.43 7.80 -18.52
N GLY A 76 -29.31 9.08 -18.18
CA GLY A 76 -30.42 9.92 -17.73
C GLY A 76 -30.92 9.65 -16.31
N THR A 77 -30.37 8.65 -15.60
CA THR A 77 -30.79 8.33 -14.24
C THR A 77 -30.11 9.24 -13.20
N GLU A 78 -30.78 9.55 -12.10
CA GLU A 78 -30.22 10.35 -11.00
C GLU A 78 -29.01 9.68 -10.33
N ARG A 79 -28.91 8.36 -10.47
CA ARG A 79 -27.84 7.54 -9.90
C ARG A 79 -26.67 7.35 -10.86
N ALA A 80 -26.73 7.94 -12.06
CA ALA A 80 -25.62 7.91 -13.01
C ALA A 80 -24.45 8.76 -12.51
N PHE A 81 -23.22 8.27 -12.74
CA PHE A 81 -21.99 9.01 -12.44
C PHE A 81 -21.98 10.38 -13.17
N SER A 82 -22.43 10.42 -14.45
CA SER A 82 -22.53 11.65 -15.25
C SER A 82 -23.35 12.74 -14.58
N ARG A 83 -24.39 12.38 -13.82
CA ARG A 83 -25.33 13.30 -13.15
C ARG A 83 -24.87 13.78 -11.77
N LYS A 84 -23.79 13.24 -11.23
CA LYS A 84 -23.26 13.70 -9.94
C LYS A 84 -22.59 15.06 -10.05
N LYS A 85 -22.60 15.80 -8.93
CA LYS A 85 -21.87 17.08 -8.79
C LYS A 85 -20.37 16.85 -8.99
N PRO A 86 -19.58 17.89 -9.36
CA PRO A 86 -18.15 17.76 -9.61
C PRO A 86 -17.35 17.17 -8.44
N LEU A 87 -17.64 17.61 -7.20
CA LEU A 87 -16.90 17.13 -6.02
C LEU A 87 -17.03 15.62 -5.78
N PRO A 88 -18.25 15.00 -5.75
CA PRO A 88 -18.39 13.55 -5.74
C PRO A 88 -17.62 12.83 -6.86
N LYS A 89 -17.63 13.36 -8.09
CA LYS A 89 -16.89 12.78 -9.21
C LYS A 89 -15.39 12.73 -8.92
N ILE A 90 -14.81 13.85 -8.46
CA ILE A 90 -13.39 13.93 -8.13
C ILE A 90 -13.05 12.93 -7.00
N ILE A 91 -13.87 12.87 -5.95
CA ILE A 91 -13.62 11.94 -4.84
C ILE A 91 -13.66 10.49 -5.33
N ILE A 92 -14.64 10.13 -6.15
CA ILE A 92 -14.75 8.77 -6.71
C ILE A 92 -13.51 8.45 -7.56
N LEU A 93 -13.08 9.37 -8.45
CA LEU A 93 -11.91 9.16 -9.30
C LEU A 93 -10.60 9.06 -8.51
N CYS A 94 -10.46 9.83 -7.42
CA CYS A 94 -9.28 9.77 -6.58
C CYS A 94 -9.27 8.60 -5.58
N ALA A 95 -10.43 8.00 -5.31
CA ALA A 95 -10.58 6.98 -4.27
C ALA A 95 -9.73 5.73 -4.52
N GLY A 96 -9.55 5.33 -5.77
CA GLY A 96 -8.67 4.21 -6.12
C GLY A 96 -7.23 4.45 -5.71
N ALA A 97 -6.66 5.59 -6.09
CA ALA A 97 -5.30 5.98 -5.70
C ALA A 97 -5.16 6.16 -4.18
N ALA A 98 -6.15 6.75 -3.52
CA ALA A 98 -6.16 6.93 -2.07
C ALA A 98 -6.12 5.59 -1.33
N MET A 99 -6.85 4.58 -1.80
CA MET A 99 -6.84 3.23 -1.24
C MET A 99 -5.48 2.54 -1.41
N ASN A 100 -4.80 2.74 -2.53
CA ASN A 100 -3.44 2.21 -2.72
C ASN A 100 -2.42 2.89 -1.79
N ILE A 101 -2.53 4.19 -1.55
CA ILE A 101 -1.70 4.91 -0.58
C ILE A 101 -1.95 4.35 0.84
N LEU A 102 -3.21 4.15 1.21
CA LEU A 102 -3.59 3.56 2.50
C LEU A 102 -3.02 2.15 2.66
N LEU A 103 -3.11 1.32 1.62
CA LEU A 103 -2.52 -0.03 1.61
C LEU A 103 -1.00 0.04 1.79
N GLY A 104 -0.32 0.93 1.07
CA GLY A 104 1.13 1.14 1.20
C GLY A 104 1.52 1.54 2.62
N PHE A 105 0.81 2.47 3.22
CA PHE A 105 1.01 2.87 4.61
C PHE A 105 0.83 1.70 5.59
N LEU A 106 -0.24 0.91 5.42
CA LEU A 106 -0.51 -0.28 6.22
C LEU A 106 0.64 -1.30 6.10
N MET A 107 1.09 -1.58 4.88
CA MET A 107 2.17 -2.53 4.62
C MET A 107 3.49 -2.08 5.26
N VAL A 108 3.86 -0.81 5.12
CA VAL A 108 5.06 -0.25 5.76
C VAL A 108 4.95 -0.37 7.28
N THR A 109 3.79 -0.03 7.86
CA THR A 109 3.55 -0.16 9.31
C THR A 109 3.74 -1.59 9.79
N VAL A 110 3.18 -2.57 9.08
CA VAL A 110 3.34 -4.01 9.41
C VAL A 110 4.80 -4.43 9.32
N ILE A 111 5.50 -4.06 8.22
CA ILE A 111 6.91 -4.41 8.02
C ILE A 111 7.79 -3.82 9.14
N VAL A 112 7.61 -2.53 9.44
CA VAL A 112 8.38 -1.87 10.50
C VAL A 112 8.10 -2.50 11.86
N SER A 113 6.83 -2.74 12.19
CA SER A 113 6.43 -3.34 13.47
C SER A 113 6.99 -4.76 13.64
N THR A 114 6.89 -5.59 12.60
CA THR A 114 7.41 -6.97 12.65
C THR A 114 8.94 -7.01 12.67
N SER A 115 9.60 -6.11 11.96
CA SER A 115 11.07 -5.98 11.99
C SER A 115 11.56 -5.48 13.33
N ALA A 116 10.87 -4.52 13.94
CA ALA A 116 11.18 -4.04 15.27
C ALA A 116 11.07 -5.15 16.32
N VAL A 117 10.00 -5.96 16.25
CA VAL A 117 9.82 -7.10 17.19
C VAL A 117 10.90 -8.16 17.02
N LYS A 118 11.25 -8.52 15.76
CA LYS A 118 12.26 -9.56 15.48
C LYS A 118 13.68 -9.13 15.82
N ASN A 119 14.00 -7.84 15.71
CA ASN A 119 15.35 -7.31 15.91
C ASN A 119 15.54 -6.62 17.27
N GLY A 120 14.61 -6.82 18.22
CA GLY A 120 14.71 -6.23 19.56
C GLY A 120 14.45 -4.73 19.62
N GLY A 121 13.80 -4.16 18.59
CA GLY A 121 13.45 -2.75 18.52
C GLY A 121 13.71 -2.12 17.15
N VAL A 122 13.28 -0.90 16.95
CA VAL A 122 13.66 -0.09 15.78
C VAL A 122 15.17 0.09 15.85
N ALA A 123 15.88 -0.09 14.72
CA ALA A 123 17.31 0.10 14.64
C ALA A 123 17.69 1.49 15.17
N SER A 124 17.97 1.56 16.46
CA SER A 124 18.26 2.79 17.18
C SER A 124 19.78 3.06 17.17
N THR A 125 20.15 4.27 17.51
CA THR A 125 21.57 4.65 17.71
C THR A 125 22.04 4.37 19.13
N VAL A 126 21.27 3.63 19.92
CA VAL A 126 21.64 3.18 21.27
C VAL A 126 22.55 1.96 21.15
N VAL A 127 23.62 1.98 21.90
CA VAL A 127 24.60 0.88 21.99
C VAL A 127 24.00 -0.23 22.83
N GLU A 128 23.76 -1.40 22.22
CA GLU A 128 23.24 -2.58 22.94
C GLU A 128 24.35 -3.34 23.65
N THR A 129 25.47 -3.55 22.94
CA THR A 129 26.64 -4.28 23.44
C THR A 129 27.91 -3.65 22.91
N VAL A 130 28.97 -3.67 23.71
CA VAL A 130 30.31 -3.25 23.29
C VAL A 130 31.22 -4.47 23.32
N ASN A 131 31.93 -4.76 22.21
CA ASN A 131 32.94 -5.81 22.21
C ASN A 131 34.10 -5.37 23.11
N PRO A 132 34.46 -6.12 24.17
CA PRO A 132 35.52 -5.74 25.09
C PRO A 132 36.90 -5.54 24.43
N GLU A 133 37.15 -6.19 23.28
CA GLU A 133 38.38 -6.08 22.52
C GLU A 133 38.44 -4.87 21.57
N ALA A 134 37.28 -4.18 21.39
CA ALA A 134 37.25 -3.00 20.53
C ALA A 134 37.84 -1.77 21.23
N GLN A 135 38.57 -0.96 20.45
CA GLN A 135 39.12 0.32 20.97
C GLN A 135 38.00 1.23 21.55
N ALA A 136 36.79 1.14 21.00
CA ALA A 136 35.64 1.89 21.46
C ALA A 136 35.15 1.46 22.88
N ALA A 137 35.53 0.28 23.38
CA ALA A 137 35.16 -0.20 24.70
C ALA A 137 35.65 0.68 25.87
N GLN A 138 36.67 1.50 25.62
CA GLN A 138 37.18 2.44 26.60
C GLN A 138 36.26 3.67 26.81
N PHE A 139 35.37 3.96 25.83
CA PHE A 139 34.60 5.20 25.79
C PHE A 139 33.09 4.98 25.68
N LEU A 140 32.64 3.78 25.25
CA LEU A 140 31.25 3.46 25.04
C LEU A 140 30.74 2.39 26.05
N GLN A 141 29.58 2.61 26.60
CA GLN A 141 28.88 1.67 27.47
C GLN A 141 27.55 1.24 26.85
N PRO A 142 27.06 0.03 27.18
CA PRO A 142 25.69 -0.36 26.83
C PRO A 142 24.70 0.66 27.38
N GLY A 143 23.79 1.13 26.52
CA GLY A 143 22.83 2.19 26.83
C GLY A 143 23.20 3.58 26.31
N ASP A 144 24.45 3.81 25.90
CA ASP A 144 24.87 5.08 25.31
C ASP A 144 24.17 5.33 23.98
N LYS A 145 23.74 6.57 23.74
CA LYS A 145 23.11 6.97 22.48
C LYS A 145 24.11 7.75 21.63
N ILE A 146 24.44 7.20 20.45
CA ILE A 146 25.29 7.89 19.49
C ILE A 146 24.43 8.94 18.77
N VAL A 147 24.74 10.21 19.00
CA VAL A 147 24.01 11.35 18.44
C VAL A 147 24.75 12.00 17.28
N LYS A 148 26.10 11.83 17.22
CA LYS A 148 26.94 12.44 16.21
C LYS A 148 28.16 11.57 15.94
N VAL A 149 28.56 11.47 14.70
CA VAL A 149 29.87 10.88 14.30
C VAL A 149 30.60 11.91 13.46
N ASN A 150 31.75 12.37 13.93
CA ASN A 150 32.46 13.56 13.41
C ASN A 150 31.47 14.75 13.40
N ASP A 151 31.29 15.39 12.24
CA ASP A 151 30.34 16.51 12.09
C ASP A 151 28.95 16.12 11.61
N THR A 152 28.66 14.84 11.41
CA THR A 152 27.38 14.34 10.92
C THR A 152 26.48 13.88 12.05
N THR A 153 25.28 14.43 12.14
CA THR A 153 24.24 13.98 13.08
C THR A 153 23.72 12.60 12.66
N VAL A 154 23.61 11.71 13.64
CA VAL A 154 23.18 10.31 13.43
C VAL A 154 21.75 10.15 13.90
N HIS A 155 20.87 9.70 13.02
CA HIS A 155 19.46 9.44 13.32
C HIS A 155 19.12 7.95 13.38
N ILE A 156 19.81 7.13 12.58
CA ILE A 156 19.60 5.68 12.48
C ILE A 156 20.94 4.93 12.43
N LYS A 157 20.90 3.63 12.77
CA LYS A 157 22.11 2.74 12.76
C LYS A 157 22.87 2.75 11.44
N ARG A 158 22.20 3.00 10.32
CA ARG A 158 22.82 3.05 8.98
C ARG A 158 23.75 4.22 8.83
N ASP A 159 23.46 5.36 9.44
CA ASP A 159 24.29 6.58 9.38
C ASP A 159 25.66 6.36 10.00
N ILE A 160 25.75 5.51 11.05
CA ILE A 160 27.01 5.14 11.70
C ILE A 160 27.91 4.34 10.74
N LYS A 161 27.33 3.50 9.86
CA LYS A 161 28.12 2.73 8.88
C LYS A 161 28.68 3.62 7.76
N ILE A 162 27.98 4.66 7.36
CA ILE A 162 28.41 5.59 6.30
C ILE A 162 29.59 6.45 6.79
N GLY A 163 29.61 6.85 8.06
CA GLY A 163 30.72 7.58 8.65
C GLY A 163 32.06 6.81 8.69
N ARG A 164 32.02 5.47 8.55
CA ARG A 164 33.23 4.63 8.43
C ARG A 164 33.85 4.58 7.02
N ALA A 165 33.09 4.95 5.99
CA ALA A 165 33.57 4.86 4.59
C ALA A 165 34.39 6.07 4.13
N HIS A 166 34.56 7.05 4.99
CA HIS A 166 35.31 8.30 4.70
C HIS A 166 36.52 8.56 5.63
N VAL A 167 37.09 7.50 6.22
CA VAL A 167 38.36 7.57 6.98
C VAL A 167 39.41 6.78 6.24
#